data_b15ee4ef936f08cb28aa2b9f4c4f6456
#
_entry.id   b15ee4ef936f08cb28aa2b9f4c4f6456
#
_cell.length_a   1.000
_cell.length_b   1.000
_cell.length_c   1.000
_cell.angle_alpha   90.00
_cell.angle_beta   90.00
_cell.angle_gamma   90.00
#
_symmetry.space_group_name_H-M   'P 1'
#
loop_
_entity.id
_entity.type
_entity.pdbx_description
1 polymer ?
#
loop_
_entity_poly.entity_id
_entity_poly.type
_entity_poly.pdbx_seq_one_letter_code
_entity_poly.pdbx_strand_id
1 'polypeptide(L)'
;SRGLGDVYKRQFKTILNMKKYFKFIVAALIVLIFIGTFVFLYKKSQPQPLTYDEFTPKVTDIYKTTVITGKIEPRDEVEVKPQISGIITEIYKEAGDMVKAGEVIAKVKVIPDMGQLSSAESRVRLAEINLKQAEVDFKREKALYDKQLVSADEYDKIRQTLNQAKEEKSAAIDALEVVRDGVSRSNASASSTLIRSTISGLILDIPVKVGNSVILSNTFNDGTTIASVADMGDLIFKGNIDETEVGQLVTGMEMKITIGALQDLKFNAQLEYISPKATENNGANQFEIKAAVNVPEGNKIRSGYSANAEIVLASAKNVLTVPESAIEFSGSDTFVYIVKGSGENKTYERRKVTTGLSDGVNIQIKSGLSTKDRVRGPKKVADDGSDE
;
A
#
# COMPACT_ATOMS: atom_id res chain seq x y z
N SER A 1 19.16 -110.32 -43.17
CA SER A 1 18.53 -109.08 -42.58
C SER A 1 18.80 -109.00 -41.08
N ARG A 2 19.99 -108.63 -40.71
CA ARG A 2 20.33 -108.23 -39.35
C ARG A 2 21.18 -106.94 -39.41
N GLY A 3 20.59 -105.80 -39.27
CA GLY A 3 21.41 -104.58 -39.34
C GLY A 3 20.68 -103.25 -39.07
N LEU A 4 19.35 -103.21 -39.03
CA LEU A 4 18.61 -101.99 -38.89
C LEU A 4 18.07 -101.70 -37.46
N GLY A 5 18.12 -102.67 -36.54
CA GLY A 5 17.62 -102.49 -35.15
C GLY A 5 18.56 -101.78 -34.18
N ASP A 6 19.89 -101.85 -34.42
CA ASP A 6 20.90 -101.31 -33.50
C ASP A 6 21.18 -99.76 -33.69
N VAL A 7 20.93 -99.24 -34.88
CA VAL A 7 21.12 -97.82 -35.16
C VAL A 7 20.03 -96.99 -34.48
N TYR A 8 18.78 -97.45 -34.46
CA TYR A 8 17.69 -96.82 -33.81
C TYR A 8 17.77 -96.85 -32.27
N LYS A 9 18.30 -97.89 -31.66
CA LYS A 9 18.50 -97.94 -30.20
C LYS A 9 19.62 -97.02 -29.70
N ARG A 10 20.65 -96.79 -30.51
CA ARG A 10 21.72 -95.86 -30.14
C ARG A 10 21.26 -94.37 -30.25
N GLN A 11 20.47 -94.05 -31.25
CA GLN A 11 19.93 -92.66 -31.37
C GLN A 11 18.93 -92.35 -30.25
N PHE A 12 18.04 -93.26 -29.84
CA PHE A 12 17.09 -93.07 -28.75
C PHE A 12 17.77 -92.91 -27.38
N LYS A 13 18.90 -93.66 -27.12
CA LYS A 13 19.63 -93.53 -25.86
C LYS A 13 20.39 -92.17 -25.75
N THR A 14 20.87 -91.62 -26.88
CA THR A 14 21.55 -90.31 -26.94
C THR A 14 20.57 -89.15 -26.74
N ILE A 15 19.35 -89.29 -27.32
CA ILE A 15 18.29 -88.28 -27.15
C ILE A 15 17.73 -88.26 -25.72
N LEU A 16 17.63 -89.42 -25.04
CA LEU A 16 17.17 -89.50 -23.64
C LEU A 16 18.20 -88.90 -22.66
N ASN A 17 19.50 -89.10 -22.93
CA ASN A 17 20.56 -88.46 -22.13
C ASN A 17 20.64 -86.95 -22.37
N MET A 18 20.45 -86.47 -23.60
CA MET A 18 20.37 -85.05 -23.89
C MET A 18 19.22 -84.33 -23.13
N LYS A 19 18.02 -84.99 -23.02
CA LYS A 19 16.91 -84.39 -22.22
C LYS A 19 17.24 -84.28 -20.73
N LYS A 20 18.06 -85.23 -20.22
CA LYS A 20 18.48 -85.21 -18.80
C LYS A 20 19.49 -84.07 -18.54
N TYR A 21 20.48 -83.91 -19.42
CA TYR A 21 21.46 -82.80 -19.34
C TYR A 21 20.82 -81.47 -19.63
N PHE A 22 19.81 -81.35 -20.51
CA PHE A 22 19.09 -80.16 -20.79
C PHE A 22 18.37 -79.62 -19.53
N LYS A 23 17.77 -80.54 -18.72
CA LYS A 23 17.15 -80.11 -17.44
C LYS A 23 18.19 -79.57 -16.44
N PHE A 24 19.38 -80.20 -16.41
CA PHE A 24 20.48 -79.68 -15.56
C PHE A 24 21.05 -78.38 -16.05
N ILE A 25 21.15 -78.16 -17.37
CA ILE A 25 21.59 -76.87 -17.95
C ILE A 25 20.56 -75.75 -17.64
N VAL A 26 19.27 -76.05 -17.82
CA VAL A 26 18.20 -75.08 -17.49
C VAL A 26 18.18 -74.74 -15.99
N ALA A 27 18.33 -75.73 -15.11
CA ALA A 27 18.42 -75.54 -13.67
C ALA A 27 19.65 -74.71 -13.29
N ALA A 28 20.82 -75.00 -13.91
CA ALA A 28 22.03 -74.21 -13.68
C ALA A 28 21.87 -72.76 -14.16
N LEU A 29 21.18 -72.52 -15.29
CA LEU A 29 20.91 -71.16 -15.82
C LEU A 29 19.95 -70.35 -14.90
N ILE A 30 18.93 -71.05 -14.35
CA ILE A 30 18.01 -70.44 -13.36
C ILE A 30 18.77 -70.05 -12.09
N VAL A 31 19.65 -70.91 -11.58
CA VAL A 31 20.50 -70.66 -10.41
C VAL A 31 21.43 -69.45 -10.69
N LEU A 32 22.00 -69.38 -11.90
CA LEU A 32 22.89 -68.27 -12.31
C LEU A 32 22.15 -66.93 -12.40
N ILE A 33 20.93 -67.01 -12.95
CA ILE A 33 20.04 -65.78 -12.96
C ILE A 33 19.67 -65.38 -11.53
N PHE A 34 19.37 -66.37 -10.66
CA PHE A 34 19.02 -66.08 -9.26
C PHE A 34 20.21 -65.47 -8.50
N ILE A 35 21.41 -65.98 -8.69
CA ILE A 35 22.64 -65.45 -8.11
C ILE A 35 22.92 -64.06 -8.71
N GLY A 36 22.74 -63.84 -10.00
CA GLY A 36 22.90 -62.55 -10.66
C GLY A 36 21.92 -61.46 -10.14
N THR A 37 20.65 -61.89 -10.02
CA THR A 37 19.63 -60.95 -9.44
C THR A 37 19.88 -60.67 -7.96
N PHE A 38 20.31 -61.63 -7.17
CA PHE A 38 20.68 -61.50 -5.78
C PHE A 38 21.87 -60.53 -5.60
N VAL A 39 22.93 -60.72 -6.40
CA VAL A 39 24.11 -59.82 -6.40
C VAL A 39 23.74 -58.40 -6.85
N PHE A 40 22.89 -58.32 -7.87
CA PHE A 40 22.39 -57.01 -8.33
C PHE A 40 21.56 -56.29 -7.24
N LEU A 41 20.61 -56.96 -6.60
CA LEU A 41 19.82 -56.48 -5.50
C LEU A 41 20.68 -56.11 -4.27
N TYR A 42 21.66 -56.94 -3.96
CA TYR A 42 22.61 -56.68 -2.87
C TYR A 42 23.45 -55.43 -3.13
N LYS A 43 23.96 -55.23 -4.36
CA LYS A 43 24.66 -53.99 -4.74
C LYS A 43 23.73 -52.75 -4.73
N LYS A 44 22.49 -52.92 -5.18
CA LYS A 44 21.50 -51.83 -5.18
C LYS A 44 20.97 -51.53 -3.78
N SER A 45 20.99 -52.50 -2.86
CA SER A 45 20.55 -52.35 -1.46
C SER A 45 21.61 -51.73 -0.54
N GLN A 46 22.84 -51.50 -1.01
CA GLN A 46 23.83 -50.82 -0.20
C GLN A 46 23.43 -49.34 -0.08
N PRO A 47 23.32 -48.80 1.17
CA PRO A 47 23.00 -47.41 1.36
C PRO A 47 24.08 -46.56 0.66
N GLN A 48 23.63 -45.70 -0.26
CA GLN A 48 24.53 -44.73 -0.89
C GLN A 48 25.16 -43.87 0.18
N PRO A 49 26.46 -43.58 0.11
CA PRO A 49 27.09 -42.70 1.09
C PRO A 49 26.41 -41.36 1.06
N LEU A 50 25.91 -40.94 2.24
CA LEU A 50 25.25 -39.63 2.40
C LEU A 50 26.26 -38.51 2.07
N THR A 51 26.06 -37.86 0.95
CA THR A 51 26.85 -36.69 0.57
C THR A 51 26.18 -35.43 1.10
N TYR A 52 26.95 -34.55 1.67
CA TYR A 52 26.52 -33.26 2.21
C TYR A 52 27.19 -32.11 1.45
N ASP A 53 26.50 -30.98 1.36
CA ASP A 53 27.17 -29.77 0.93
C ASP A 53 28.22 -29.34 1.95
N GLU A 54 29.24 -28.68 1.49
CA GLU A 54 30.31 -28.16 2.35
C GLU A 54 30.40 -26.64 2.13
N PHE A 55 30.37 -25.92 3.23
CA PHE A 55 30.49 -24.47 3.24
C PHE A 55 31.75 -24.05 3.99
N THR A 56 32.43 -23.04 3.46
CA THR A 56 33.50 -22.36 4.16
C THR A 56 32.96 -21.07 4.74
N PRO A 57 33.14 -20.79 6.05
CA PRO A 57 32.71 -19.53 6.64
C PRO A 57 33.34 -18.36 5.93
N LYS A 58 32.54 -17.34 5.63
CA LYS A 58 32.97 -16.11 4.93
C LYS A 58 32.76 -14.92 5.85
N VAL A 59 33.59 -13.89 5.68
CA VAL A 59 33.38 -12.62 6.37
C VAL A 59 32.58 -11.72 5.44
N THR A 60 31.34 -11.38 5.86
CA THR A 60 30.41 -10.55 5.09
C THR A 60 29.60 -9.67 6.02
N ASP A 61 28.89 -8.71 5.44
CA ASP A 61 27.89 -7.93 6.15
C ASP A 61 26.55 -8.70 6.14
N ILE A 62 25.84 -8.70 7.27
CA ILE A 62 24.49 -9.23 7.39
C ILE A 62 23.55 -8.08 7.73
N TYR A 63 22.39 -8.06 7.04
CA TYR A 63 21.31 -7.12 7.28
C TYR A 63 20.02 -7.89 7.53
N LYS A 64 19.43 -7.72 8.71
CA LYS A 64 18.08 -8.20 8.97
C LYS A 64 17.13 -7.15 8.45
N THR A 65 16.45 -7.46 7.35
CA THR A 65 15.47 -6.59 6.71
C THR A 65 14.06 -7.10 6.92
N THR A 66 13.08 -6.19 6.95
CA THR A 66 11.67 -6.52 6.80
C THR A 66 11.08 -5.73 5.63
N VAL A 67 10.03 -6.26 5.02
CA VAL A 67 9.33 -5.64 3.89
C VAL A 67 7.92 -5.26 4.33
N ILE A 68 7.63 -3.97 4.26
CA ILE A 68 6.36 -3.41 4.65
C ILE A 68 5.60 -3.04 3.37
N THR A 69 4.40 -3.57 3.21
CA THR A 69 3.52 -3.22 2.09
C THR A 69 2.68 -2.00 2.42
N GLY A 70 2.48 -1.14 1.43
CA GLY A 70 1.73 0.09 1.60
C GLY A 70 1.40 0.76 0.28
N LYS A 71 1.14 2.07 0.36
CA LYS A 71 0.83 2.92 -0.79
C LYS A 71 1.64 4.21 -0.75
N ILE A 72 1.84 4.79 -1.91
CA ILE A 72 2.35 6.16 -2.05
C ILE A 72 1.16 7.10 -2.10
N GLU A 73 1.13 8.05 -1.18
CA GLU A 73 0.08 9.07 -1.09
C GLU A 73 0.74 10.46 -0.97
N PRO A 74 0.09 11.54 -1.38
CA PRO A 74 0.55 12.87 -1.06
C PRO A 74 0.47 13.08 0.46
N ARG A 75 1.37 13.91 1.02
CA ARG A 75 1.34 14.24 2.45
C ARG A 75 0.05 14.93 2.84
N ASP A 76 -0.36 15.91 2.03
CA ASP A 76 -1.56 16.70 2.22
C ASP A 76 -2.49 16.52 1.03
N GLU A 77 -3.62 15.89 1.27
CA GLU A 77 -4.75 15.78 0.37
C GLU A 77 -5.94 16.49 0.99
N VAL A 78 -6.52 17.41 0.26
CA VAL A 78 -7.66 18.22 0.73
C VAL A 78 -8.87 17.98 -0.14
N GLU A 79 -9.94 17.57 0.51
CA GLU A 79 -11.26 17.47 -0.13
C GLU A 79 -11.90 18.86 -0.21
N VAL A 80 -12.13 19.32 -1.42
CA VAL A 80 -12.85 20.57 -1.68
C VAL A 80 -14.35 20.30 -1.62
N LYS A 81 -15.02 20.89 -0.65
CA LYS A 81 -16.46 20.73 -0.39
C LYS A 81 -17.22 22.04 -0.61
N PRO A 82 -18.51 21.99 -1.00
CA PRO A 82 -19.31 23.19 -1.22
C PRO A 82 -19.65 23.86 0.12
N GLN A 83 -19.76 25.18 0.10
CA GLN A 83 -20.22 25.99 1.24
C GLN A 83 -21.76 26.14 1.27
N ILE A 84 -22.43 25.76 0.18
CA ILE A 84 -23.89 25.80 0.04
C ILE A 84 -24.37 24.53 -0.65
N SER A 85 -25.60 24.12 -0.33
CA SER A 85 -26.26 23.01 -1.03
C SER A 85 -26.88 23.51 -2.33
N GLY A 86 -26.83 22.67 -3.38
CA GLY A 86 -27.37 23.03 -4.67
C GLY A 86 -27.13 21.98 -5.76
N ILE A 87 -27.20 22.40 -7.01
CA ILE A 87 -26.92 21.59 -8.19
C ILE A 87 -25.68 22.13 -8.91
N ILE A 88 -24.76 21.25 -9.30
CA ILE A 88 -23.61 21.65 -10.12
C ILE A 88 -24.08 22.03 -11.51
N THR A 89 -23.78 23.27 -11.91
CA THR A 89 -24.11 23.80 -13.23
C THR A 89 -22.94 23.72 -14.20
N GLU A 90 -21.75 23.93 -13.71
CA GLU A 90 -20.53 23.99 -14.53
C GLU A 90 -19.36 23.39 -13.74
N ILE A 91 -18.47 22.68 -14.43
CA ILE A 91 -17.19 22.20 -13.92
C ILE A 91 -16.12 22.77 -14.86
N TYR A 92 -15.16 23.52 -14.33
CA TYR A 92 -14.16 24.24 -15.11
C TYR A 92 -12.82 23.54 -15.19
N LYS A 93 -12.63 22.47 -14.40
CA LYS A 93 -11.38 21.72 -14.27
C LYS A 93 -11.65 20.23 -14.38
N GLU A 94 -10.63 19.48 -14.77
CA GLU A 94 -10.67 18.02 -14.85
C GLU A 94 -9.63 17.39 -13.92
N ALA A 95 -9.80 16.10 -13.61
CA ALA A 95 -8.78 15.34 -12.87
C ALA A 95 -7.47 15.32 -13.67
N GLY A 96 -6.37 15.67 -13.02
CA GLY A 96 -5.05 15.85 -13.64
C GLY A 96 -4.67 17.31 -13.92
N ASP A 97 -5.58 18.28 -13.75
CA ASP A 97 -5.27 19.71 -13.87
C ASP A 97 -4.54 20.23 -12.63
N MET A 98 -3.64 21.18 -12.84
CA MET A 98 -3.05 21.96 -11.77
C MET A 98 -3.95 23.15 -11.41
N VAL A 99 -4.14 23.39 -10.12
CA VAL A 99 -4.91 24.52 -9.60
C VAL A 99 -4.12 25.30 -8.57
N LYS A 100 -4.40 26.59 -8.48
CA LYS A 100 -3.87 27.48 -7.43
C LYS A 100 -4.92 27.68 -6.33
N ALA A 101 -4.47 27.99 -5.13
CA ALA A 101 -5.36 28.39 -4.05
C ALA A 101 -6.24 29.57 -4.49
N GLY A 102 -7.55 29.48 -4.26
CA GLY A 102 -8.56 30.44 -4.71
C GLY A 102 -9.07 30.25 -6.14
N GLU A 103 -8.48 29.38 -6.95
CA GLU A 103 -8.94 29.11 -8.32
C GLU A 103 -10.25 28.34 -8.34
N VAL A 104 -11.15 28.68 -9.27
CA VAL A 104 -12.49 28.11 -9.37
C VAL A 104 -12.42 26.72 -10.02
N ILE A 105 -13.02 25.73 -9.37
CA ILE A 105 -13.12 24.34 -9.86
C ILE A 105 -14.50 24.10 -10.45
N ALA A 106 -15.56 24.50 -9.74
CA ALA A 106 -16.94 24.25 -10.16
C ALA A 106 -17.88 25.38 -9.75
N LYS A 107 -19.07 25.40 -10.33
CA LYS A 107 -20.13 26.34 -9.99
C LYS A 107 -21.38 25.57 -9.57
N VAL A 108 -21.94 25.99 -8.45
CA VAL A 108 -23.18 25.43 -7.88
C VAL A 108 -24.30 26.45 -7.99
N LYS A 109 -25.47 26.03 -8.42
CA LYS A 109 -26.72 26.79 -8.36
C LYS A 109 -27.46 26.40 -7.09
N VAL A 110 -27.80 27.40 -6.29
CA VAL A 110 -28.57 27.19 -5.04
C VAL A 110 -29.95 26.61 -5.35
N ILE A 111 -30.40 25.69 -4.50
CA ILE A 111 -31.79 25.28 -4.39
C ILE A 111 -32.31 25.91 -3.10
N PRO A 112 -33.02 27.06 -3.18
CA PRO A 112 -33.46 27.72 -2.01
C PRO A 112 -34.53 26.93 -1.25
N ASP A 113 -34.51 26.99 0.06
CA ASP A 113 -35.63 26.56 0.90
C ASP A 113 -36.81 27.49 0.65
N MET A 114 -37.94 26.91 0.25
CA MET A 114 -39.14 27.70 -0.15
C MET A 114 -39.71 28.51 1.02
N GLY A 115 -39.58 28.02 2.26
CA GLY A 115 -40.03 28.74 3.45
C GLY A 115 -39.18 30.00 3.73
N GLN A 116 -37.84 29.84 3.63
CA GLN A 116 -36.90 30.94 3.78
C GLN A 116 -37.04 31.96 2.64
N LEU A 117 -37.21 31.51 1.41
CA LEU A 117 -37.42 32.35 0.25
C LEU A 117 -38.70 33.23 0.44
N SER A 118 -39.84 32.60 0.76
CA SER A 118 -41.10 33.28 0.99
C SER A 118 -41.01 34.32 2.16
N SER A 119 -40.28 33.96 3.24
CA SER A 119 -40.02 34.85 4.36
C SER A 119 -39.19 36.07 3.93
N ALA A 120 -38.11 35.86 3.17
CA ALA A 120 -37.25 36.95 2.66
C ALA A 120 -38.01 37.86 1.71
N GLU A 121 -38.80 37.32 0.78
CA GLU A 121 -39.69 38.12 -0.10
C GLU A 121 -40.67 38.96 0.68
N SER A 122 -41.27 38.41 1.76
CA SER A 122 -42.19 39.15 2.63
C SER A 122 -41.51 40.30 3.32
N ARG A 123 -40.25 40.14 3.79
CA ARG A 123 -39.45 41.21 4.37
C ARG A 123 -39.19 42.35 3.36
N VAL A 124 -38.85 42.03 2.12
CA VAL A 124 -38.67 43.02 1.07
C VAL A 124 -39.96 43.82 0.85
N ARG A 125 -41.13 43.15 0.73
CA ARG A 125 -42.42 43.82 0.57
C ARG A 125 -42.73 44.76 1.73
N LEU A 126 -42.46 44.34 2.98
CA LEU A 126 -42.64 45.21 4.16
C LEU A 126 -41.72 46.40 4.15
N ALA A 127 -40.44 46.21 3.83
CA ALA A 127 -39.47 47.31 3.73
C ALA A 127 -39.85 48.29 2.59
N GLU A 128 -40.42 47.81 1.49
CA GLU A 128 -40.93 48.69 0.42
C GLU A 128 -42.13 49.54 0.85
N ILE A 129 -43.05 48.94 1.61
CA ILE A 129 -44.21 49.68 2.16
C ILE A 129 -43.72 50.77 3.12
N ASN A 130 -42.78 50.42 4.03
CA ASN A 130 -42.20 51.37 5.00
C ASN A 130 -41.46 52.50 4.28
N LEU A 131 -40.65 52.19 3.28
CA LEU A 131 -39.96 53.20 2.48
C LEU A 131 -40.93 54.14 1.77
N LYS A 132 -41.96 53.58 1.12
CA LYS A 132 -42.98 54.38 0.43
C LYS A 132 -43.69 55.34 1.40
N GLN A 133 -44.00 54.90 2.63
CA GLN A 133 -44.57 55.73 3.66
C GLN A 133 -43.59 56.82 4.07
N ALA A 134 -42.33 56.50 4.36
CA ALA A 134 -41.27 57.43 4.71
C ALA A 134 -41.02 58.46 3.60
N GLU A 135 -41.11 58.10 2.33
CA GLU A 135 -40.99 59.02 1.18
C GLU A 135 -42.15 60.04 1.14
N VAL A 136 -43.38 59.54 1.37
CA VAL A 136 -44.55 60.41 1.42
C VAL A 136 -44.45 61.46 2.58
N ASP A 137 -44.05 60.98 3.77
CA ASP A 137 -43.90 61.83 4.95
C ASP A 137 -42.75 62.83 4.77
N PHE A 138 -41.61 62.39 4.21
CA PHE A 138 -40.50 63.27 3.88
C PHE A 138 -40.90 64.37 2.86
N LYS A 139 -41.63 63.99 1.82
CA LYS A 139 -42.10 64.93 0.79
C LYS A 139 -43.06 66.01 1.40
N ARG A 140 -43.91 65.53 2.31
CA ARG A 140 -44.82 66.47 3.05
C ARG A 140 -44.03 67.41 3.94
N GLU A 141 -43.13 66.88 4.76
CA GLU A 141 -42.32 67.63 5.72
C GLU A 141 -41.37 68.61 5.02
N LYS A 142 -40.77 68.20 3.91
CA LYS A 142 -39.93 69.05 3.07
C LYS A 142 -40.74 70.27 2.55
N ALA A 143 -41.97 70.11 2.07
CA ALA A 143 -42.82 71.17 1.58
C ALA A 143 -43.22 72.09 2.68
N LEU A 144 -43.35 71.67 3.94
CA LEU A 144 -43.58 72.49 5.11
C LEU A 144 -42.33 73.26 5.54
N TYR A 145 -41.17 72.57 5.52
CA TYR A 145 -39.87 73.17 5.83
C TYR A 145 -39.50 74.34 4.85
N ASP A 146 -39.70 74.09 3.55
CA ASP A 146 -39.47 75.08 2.50
C ASP A 146 -40.36 76.33 2.68
N LYS A 147 -41.50 76.15 3.38
CA LYS A 147 -42.42 77.28 3.77
C LYS A 147 -42.16 77.85 5.19
N GLN A 148 -41.07 77.34 5.83
CA GLN A 148 -40.71 77.75 7.22
C GLN A 148 -41.79 77.44 8.28
N LEU A 149 -42.58 76.36 8.06
CA LEU A 149 -43.69 76.01 8.95
C LEU A 149 -43.30 74.92 9.98
N VAL A 150 -42.14 74.33 9.84
CA VAL A 150 -41.58 73.30 10.73
C VAL A 150 -40.13 73.61 11.07
N SER A 151 -39.64 73.05 12.18
CA SER A 151 -38.25 73.25 12.64
C SER A 151 -37.24 72.36 11.84
N ALA A 152 -35.97 72.83 11.83
CA ALA A 152 -34.88 72.05 11.23
C ALA A 152 -34.71 70.64 11.88
N ASP A 153 -34.95 70.57 13.19
CA ASP A 153 -34.86 69.33 13.94
C ASP A 153 -35.94 68.28 13.50
N GLU A 154 -37.18 68.73 13.24
CA GLU A 154 -38.26 67.90 12.73
C GLU A 154 -37.95 67.42 11.31
N TYR A 155 -37.48 68.31 10.44
CA TYR A 155 -37.07 67.96 9.09
C TYR A 155 -35.92 66.95 9.08
N ASP A 156 -34.89 67.12 9.94
CA ASP A 156 -33.77 66.26 10.04
C ASP A 156 -34.19 64.86 10.57
N LYS A 157 -35.12 64.75 11.51
CA LYS A 157 -35.68 63.46 11.98
C LYS A 157 -36.39 62.71 10.88
N ILE A 158 -37.23 63.32 10.08
CA ILE A 158 -37.94 62.69 8.99
C ILE A 158 -36.94 62.27 7.86
N ARG A 159 -35.93 63.11 7.60
CA ARG A 159 -34.86 62.78 6.68
C ARG A 159 -34.07 61.51 7.14
N GLN A 160 -33.79 61.45 8.45
CA GLN A 160 -33.15 60.24 9.04
C GLN A 160 -34.04 59.04 8.92
N THR A 161 -35.34 59.12 9.17
CA THR A 161 -36.31 58.04 9.01
C THR A 161 -36.34 57.54 7.57
N LEU A 162 -36.35 58.47 6.59
CA LEU A 162 -36.27 58.12 5.15
C LEU A 162 -34.97 57.33 4.84
N ASN A 163 -33.83 57.80 5.36
CA ASN A 163 -32.56 57.12 5.13
C ASN A 163 -32.53 55.74 5.78
N GLN A 164 -33.08 55.58 6.99
CA GLN A 164 -33.21 54.25 7.66
C GLN A 164 -34.08 53.31 6.84
N ALA A 165 -35.23 53.77 6.32
CA ALA A 165 -36.12 52.96 5.49
C ALA A 165 -35.46 52.54 4.15
N LYS A 166 -34.58 53.38 3.58
CA LYS A 166 -33.78 53.02 2.38
C LYS A 166 -32.77 51.90 2.67
N GLU A 167 -32.03 52.04 3.78
CA GLU A 167 -31.07 51.04 4.20
C GLU A 167 -31.76 49.70 4.57
N GLU A 168 -32.92 49.75 5.25
CA GLU A 168 -33.71 48.55 5.59
C GLU A 168 -34.16 47.81 4.31
N LYS A 169 -34.64 48.56 3.27
CA LYS A 169 -34.97 47.95 1.98
C LYS A 169 -33.74 47.32 1.31
N SER A 170 -32.60 48.01 1.30
CA SER A 170 -31.36 47.50 0.71
C SER A 170 -30.92 46.20 1.41
N ALA A 171 -30.91 46.18 2.74
CA ALA A 171 -30.57 45.02 3.53
C ALA A 171 -31.55 43.83 3.28
N ALA A 172 -32.86 44.11 3.15
CA ALA A 172 -33.86 43.12 2.85
C ALA A 172 -33.66 42.50 1.45
N ILE A 173 -33.29 43.30 0.44
CA ILE A 173 -32.97 42.84 -0.91
C ILE A 173 -31.71 41.97 -0.89
N ASP A 174 -30.65 42.42 -0.22
CA ASP A 174 -29.42 41.66 -0.07
C ASP A 174 -29.68 40.27 0.58
N ALA A 175 -30.50 40.26 1.64
CA ALA A 175 -30.89 39.04 2.29
C ALA A 175 -31.70 38.06 1.37
N LEU A 176 -32.61 38.62 0.53
CA LEU A 176 -33.33 37.85 -0.47
C LEU A 176 -32.40 37.26 -1.54
N GLU A 177 -31.44 38.06 -2.03
CA GLU A 177 -30.46 37.61 -3.02
C GLU A 177 -29.60 36.46 -2.47
N VAL A 178 -29.16 36.55 -1.20
CA VAL A 178 -28.39 35.47 -0.56
C VAL A 178 -29.21 34.18 -0.46
N VAL A 179 -30.49 34.27 -0.08
CA VAL A 179 -31.36 33.06 0.00
C VAL A 179 -31.63 32.49 -1.38
N ARG A 180 -31.87 33.33 -2.40
CA ARG A 180 -32.25 32.88 -3.75
C ARG A 180 -31.05 32.44 -4.58
N ASP A 181 -29.97 33.22 -4.57
CA ASP A 181 -28.83 33.07 -5.49
C ASP A 181 -27.54 32.64 -4.79
N GLY A 182 -27.54 32.59 -3.43
CA GLY A 182 -26.36 32.24 -2.62
C GLY A 182 -25.31 33.35 -2.52
N VAL A 183 -25.58 34.51 -3.11
CA VAL A 183 -24.66 35.66 -3.14
C VAL A 183 -25.45 36.94 -3.20
N SER A 184 -25.00 38.00 -2.48
CA SER A 184 -25.53 39.34 -2.62
C SER A 184 -24.66 40.16 -3.59
N ARG A 185 -25.24 41.13 -4.25
CA ARG A 185 -24.52 42.03 -5.17
C ARG A 185 -23.44 42.86 -4.46
N SER A 186 -23.68 43.19 -3.20
CA SER A 186 -22.73 43.93 -2.36
C SER A 186 -21.47 43.11 -2.04
N ASN A 187 -21.54 41.78 -2.08
CA ASN A 187 -20.44 40.84 -1.74
C ASN A 187 -20.16 39.83 -2.85
N ALA A 188 -20.30 40.19 -4.11
CA ALA A 188 -20.12 39.28 -5.26
C ALA A 188 -18.74 38.59 -5.30
N SER A 189 -17.70 39.21 -4.75
CA SER A 189 -16.37 38.62 -4.63
C SER A 189 -16.29 37.45 -3.65
N ALA A 190 -17.19 37.40 -2.66
CA ALA A 190 -17.29 36.34 -1.64
C ALA A 190 -18.37 35.31 -1.98
N SER A 191 -18.61 35.05 -3.28
CA SER A 191 -19.67 34.15 -3.75
C SER A 191 -19.42 32.74 -3.30
N SER A 192 -20.31 32.18 -2.49
CA SER A 192 -20.31 30.78 -2.07
C SER A 192 -20.81 29.82 -3.16
N THR A 193 -21.29 30.35 -4.31
CA THR A 193 -21.70 29.53 -5.47
C THR A 193 -20.52 29.04 -6.31
N LEU A 194 -19.37 29.71 -6.24
CA LEU A 194 -18.14 29.33 -6.92
C LEU A 194 -17.27 28.51 -5.98
N ILE A 195 -17.15 27.21 -6.28
CA ILE A 195 -16.31 26.29 -5.50
C ILE A 195 -14.87 26.50 -5.92
N ARG A 196 -14.02 26.88 -4.95
CA ARG A 196 -12.62 27.22 -5.16
C ARG A 196 -11.72 26.24 -4.43
N SER A 197 -10.54 25.99 -5.01
CA SER A 197 -9.50 25.25 -4.31
C SER A 197 -9.00 26.03 -3.09
N THR A 198 -8.82 25.35 -1.97
CA THR A 198 -8.24 25.93 -0.75
C THR A 198 -6.71 25.89 -0.75
N ILE A 199 -6.12 24.97 -1.52
CA ILE A 199 -4.67 24.77 -1.67
C ILE A 199 -4.27 24.83 -3.15
N SER A 200 -2.99 25.03 -3.40
CA SER A 200 -2.41 24.85 -4.74
C SER A 200 -1.94 23.40 -4.90
N GLY A 201 -2.22 22.77 -6.02
CA GLY A 201 -1.83 21.39 -6.25
C GLY A 201 -2.45 20.78 -7.49
N LEU A 202 -2.33 19.46 -7.61
CA LEU A 202 -2.94 18.67 -8.66
C LEU A 202 -4.34 18.19 -8.21
N ILE A 203 -5.31 18.28 -9.08
CA ILE A 203 -6.62 17.66 -8.86
C ILE A 203 -6.46 16.16 -9.09
N LEU A 204 -6.66 15.36 -8.03
CA LEU A 204 -6.57 13.90 -8.10
C LEU A 204 -7.85 13.28 -8.67
N ASP A 205 -9.00 13.79 -8.22
CA ASP A 205 -10.32 13.28 -8.62
C ASP A 205 -11.39 14.36 -8.54
N ILE A 206 -12.42 14.23 -9.40
CA ILE A 206 -13.67 15.00 -9.37
C ILE A 206 -14.83 14.01 -9.45
N PRO A 207 -15.32 13.49 -8.31
CA PRO A 207 -16.32 12.41 -8.28
C PRO A 207 -17.73 12.86 -8.70
N VAL A 208 -17.92 14.14 -8.95
CA VAL A 208 -19.22 14.74 -9.28
C VAL A 208 -19.34 15.13 -10.76
N LYS A 209 -20.57 15.25 -11.26
CA LYS A 209 -20.87 15.65 -12.63
C LYS A 209 -21.83 16.81 -12.66
N VAL A 210 -21.85 17.56 -13.78
CA VAL A 210 -22.87 18.59 -14.03
C VAL A 210 -24.27 17.96 -13.92
N GLY A 211 -25.13 18.62 -13.15
CA GLY A 211 -26.48 18.14 -12.82
C GLY A 211 -26.56 17.36 -11.50
N ASN A 212 -25.44 16.97 -10.87
CA ASN A 212 -25.49 16.34 -9.56
C ASN A 212 -25.90 17.35 -8.47
N SER A 213 -26.71 16.88 -7.51
CA SER A 213 -27.02 17.60 -6.29
C SER A 213 -25.87 17.44 -5.31
N VAL A 214 -25.47 18.53 -4.66
CA VAL A 214 -24.41 18.57 -3.66
C VAL A 214 -24.92 19.18 -2.38
N ILE A 215 -24.40 18.69 -1.26
CA ILE A 215 -24.82 19.08 0.09
C ILE A 215 -23.60 19.64 0.81
N LEU A 216 -23.77 20.77 1.52
CA LEU A 216 -22.75 21.36 2.38
C LEU A 216 -22.45 20.43 3.56
N SER A 217 -21.19 20.49 4.05
CA SER A 217 -20.78 19.82 5.27
C SER A 217 -21.43 20.45 6.50
N ASN A 218 -21.95 19.63 7.42
CA ASN A 218 -22.50 20.07 8.70
C ASN A 218 -22.23 19.01 9.78
N THR A 219 -22.69 19.27 11.02
CA THR A 219 -22.47 18.37 12.17
C THR A 219 -22.99 16.93 11.97
N PHE A 220 -23.94 16.72 11.06
CA PHE A 220 -24.58 15.44 10.81
C PHE A 220 -24.16 14.79 9.48
N ASN A 221 -23.47 15.55 8.62
CA ASN A 221 -23.09 15.09 7.27
C ASN A 221 -21.75 15.70 6.84
N ASP A 222 -20.82 14.86 6.43
CA ASP A 222 -19.50 15.29 5.95
C ASP A 222 -19.55 16.16 4.66
N GLY A 223 -20.72 16.24 4.04
CA GLY A 223 -20.91 16.98 2.79
C GLY A 223 -20.44 16.19 1.55
N THR A 224 -20.70 16.77 0.38
CA THR A 224 -20.32 16.16 -0.90
C THR A 224 -18.93 16.64 -1.30
N THR A 225 -17.98 15.73 -1.53
CA THR A 225 -16.66 16.08 -2.10
C THR A 225 -16.83 16.43 -3.57
N ILE A 226 -16.38 17.64 -3.94
CA ILE A 226 -16.41 18.13 -5.33
C ILE A 226 -15.13 17.75 -6.06
N ALA A 227 -13.98 17.91 -5.39
CA ALA A 227 -12.68 17.53 -5.92
C ALA A 227 -11.73 17.21 -4.78
N SER A 228 -10.77 16.32 -5.03
CA SER A 228 -9.60 16.09 -4.16
C SER A 228 -8.41 16.79 -4.79
N VAL A 229 -7.74 17.64 -4.03
CA VAL A 229 -6.55 18.39 -4.47
C VAL A 229 -5.38 18.08 -3.56
N ALA A 230 -4.21 17.83 -4.13
CA ALA A 230 -3.02 17.46 -3.38
C ALA A 230 -1.74 18.05 -3.97
N ASP A 231 -0.75 18.26 -3.12
CA ASP A 231 0.61 18.57 -3.56
C ASP A 231 1.36 17.27 -3.88
N MET A 232 1.61 17.03 -5.16
CA MET A 232 2.35 15.86 -5.64
C MET A 232 3.87 16.03 -5.56
N GLY A 233 4.35 17.16 -5.05
CA GLY A 233 5.78 17.39 -4.79
C GLY A 233 6.24 16.81 -3.45
N ASP A 234 5.34 16.57 -2.50
CA ASP A 234 5.63 15.96 -1.20
C ASP A 234 4.85 14.66 -1.03
N LEU A 235 5.52 13.55 -1.34
CA LEU A 235 4.93 12.21 -1.27
C LEU A 235 5.42 11.45 -0.05
N ILE A 236 4.50 10.71 0.56
CA ILE A 236 4.78 9.80 1.66
C ILE A 236 4.43 8.36 1.28
N PHE A 237 5.19 7.43 1.81
CA PHE A 237 4.79 6.03 1.90
C PHE A 237 3.97 5.84 3.17
N LYS A 238 2.79 5.26 3.02
CA LYS A 238 1.90 4.88 4.11
C LYS A 238 1.71 3.39 4.09
N GLY A 239 2.17 2.71 5.12
CA GLY A 239 2.12 1.25 5.22
C GLY A 239 1.72 0.79 6.61
N ASN A 240 1.45 -0.51 6.74
CA ASN A 240 1.11 -1.14 8.00
C ASN A 240 2.15 -2.21 8.34
N ILE A 241 2.62 -2.20 9.58
CA ILE A 241 3.56 -3.18 10.13
C ILE A 241 2.91 -3.97 11.26
N ASP A 242 3.31 -5.23 11.40
CA ASP A 242 2.84 -6.12 12.46
C ASP A 242 3.39 -5.73 13.84
N GLU A 243 2.62 -6.06 14.89
CA GLU A 243 2.99 -5.81 16.29
C GLU A 243 4.33 -6.45 16.69
N THR A 244 4.68 -7.60 16.10
CA THR A 244 5.92 -8.33 16.41
C THR A 244 7.18 -7.62 15.92
N GLU A 245 7.05 -6.74 14.92
CA GLU A 245 8.17 -6.05 14.27
C GLU A 245 8.24 -4.56 14.63
N VAL A 246 7.11 -3.91 14.93
CA VAL A 246 7.03 -2.46 15.21
C VAL A 246 7.95 -2.03 16.35
N GLY A 247 8.17 -2.89 17.36
CA GLY A 247 9.04 -2.61 18.49
C GLY A 247 10.53 -2.45 18.13
N GLN A 248 10.94 -2.85 16.90
CA GLN A 248 12.31 -2.70 16.40
C GLN A 248 12.47 -1.44 15.54
N LEU A 249 11.37 -0.75 15.20
CA LEU A 249 11.40 0.48 14.40
C LEU A 249 11.69 1.71 15.26
N VAL A 250 12.48 2.61 14.69
CA VAL A 250 12.76 3.93 15.27
C VAL A 250 12.59 4.97 14.17
N THR A 251 11.96 6.09 14.50
CA THR A 251 11.86 7.23 13.57
C THR A 251 13.25 7.69 13.14
N GLY A 252 13.38 8.06 11.86
CA GLY A 252 14.66 8.41 11.25
C GLY A 252 15.36 7.25 10.53
N MET A 253 14.86 6.00 10.63
CA MET A 253 15.43 4.87 9.89
C MET A 253 15.27 5.07 8.38
N GLU A 254 16.32 4.71 7.64
CA GLU A 254 16.30 4.72 6.17
C GLU A 254 15.58 3.50 5.63
N MET A 255 14.80 3.72 4.59
CA MET A 255 14.01 2.71 3.90
C MET A 255 14.28 2.79 2.39
N LYS A 256 14.17 1.66 1.72
CA LYS A 256 14.17 1.59 0.25
C LYS A 256 12.78 1.20 -0.23
N ILE A 257 12.18 2.07 -1.02
CA ILE A 257 10.83 1.86 -1.53
C ILE A 257 10.89 1.43 -2.99
N THR A 258 10.20 0.36 -3.29
CA THR A 258 9.95 -0.12 -4.66
C THR A 258 8.47 0.04 -4.96
N ILE A 259 8.14 0.82 -5.97
CA ILE A 259 6.76 1.08 -6.41
C ILE A 259 6.38 0.02 -7.43
N GLY A 260 5.21 -0.61 -7.29
CA GLY A 260 4.77 -1.69 -8.17
C GLY A 260 4.69 -1.32 -9.65
N ALA A 261 4.38 -0.04 -9.96
CA ALA A 261 4.36 0.47 -11.32
C ALA A 261 5.74 0.84 -11.89
N LEU A 262 6.80 0.92 -11.04
CA LEU A 262 8.15 1.35 -11.39
C LEU A 262 9.18 0.41 -10.73
N GLN A 263 9.08 -0.89 -11.04
CA GLN A 263 9.84 -1.96 -10.36
C GLN A 263 11.37 -1.83 -10.50
N ASP A 264 11.84 -1.21 -11.57
CA ASP A 264 13.27 -1.01 -11.83
C ASP A 264 13.88 0.16 -11.02
N LEU A 265 13.04 0.97 -10.38
CA LEU A 265 13.46 2.15 -9.62
C LEU A 265 13.28 1.91 -8.12
N LYS A 266 14.35 2.18 -7.38
CA LYS A 266 14.32 2.20 -5.91
C LYS A 266 14.42 3.64 -5.42
N PHE A 267 13.47 4.04 -4.58
CA PHE A 267 13.40 5.36 -3.99
C PHE A 267 13.89 5.29 -2.54
N ASN A 268 14.71 6.24 -2.15
CA ASN A 268 15.09 6.38 -0.75
C ASN A 268 13.97 7.06 0.02
N ALA A 269 13.68 6.58 1.21
CA ALA A 269 12.70 7.17 2.10
C ALA A 269 13.23 7.15 3.53
N GLN A 270 12.65 7.99 4.37
CA GLN A 270 12.97 8.06 5.79
C GLN A 270 11.70 7.90 6.61
N LEU A 271 11.74 7.00 7.59
CA LEU A 271 10.63 6.76 8.52
C LEU A 271 10.43 7.98 9.42
N GLU A 272 9.28 8.66 9.29
CA GLU A 272 8.95 9.86 10.05
C GLU A 272 7.99 9.59 11.20
N TYR A 273 7.07 8.67 11.01
CA TYR A 273 5.98 8.45 11.95
C TYR A 273 5.68 6.97 12.12
N ILE A 274 5.44 6.58 13.35
CA ILE A 274 4.93 5.26 13.76
C ILE A 274 3.69 5.54 14.61
N SER A 275 2.55 4.98 14.25
CA SER A 275 1.30 5.15 14.99
C SER A 275 1.45 4.62 16.43
N PRO A 276 1.08 5.40 17.45
CA PRO A 276 1.05 4.91 18.83
C PRO A 276 -0.13 3.97 19.12
N LYS A 277 -1.07 3.85 18.17
CA LYS A 277 -2.27 3.02 18.30
C LYS A 277 -2.30 1.99 17.18
N ALA A 278 -2.51 0.72 17.56
CA ALA A 278 -2.77 -0.35 16.62
C ALA A 278 -4.19 -0.22 16.02
N THR A 279 -4.31 -0.65 14.78
CA THR A 279 -5.59 -0.93 14.12
C THR A 279 -5.67 -2.43 13.85
N GLU A 280 -6.78 -3.05 14.23
CA GLU A 280 -7.03 -4.45 13.91
C GLU A 280 -7.44 -4.57 12.44
N ASN A 281 -6.70 -5.36 11.68
CA ASN A 281 -6.98 -5.65 10.29
C ASN A 281 -6.91 -7.17 10.08
N ASN A 282 -8.02 -7.78 9.66
CA ASN A 282 -8.14 -9.23 9.47
C ASN A 282 -7.70 -10.07 10.69
N GLY A 283 -7.95 -9.61 11.90
CA GLY A 283 -7.59 -10.31 13.14
C GLY A 283 -6.12 -10.17 13.57
N ALA A 284 -5.34 -9.33 12.90
CA ALA A 284 -3.97 -8.99 13.27
C ALA A 284 -3.85 -7.52 13.69
N ASN A 285 -3.12 -7.26 14.77
CA ASN A 285 -2.79 -5.91 15.21
C ASN A 285 -1.71 -5.32 14.29
N GLN A 286 -2.04 -4.24 13.62
CA GLN A 286 -1.13 -3.52 12.74
C GLN A 286 -0.96 -2.07 13.17
N PHE A 287 0.24 -1.54 12.99
CA PHE A 287 0.58 -0.16 13.26
C PHE A 287 0.85 0.58 11.95
N GLU A 288 0.17 1.71 11.76
CA GLU A 288 0.43 2.58 10.61
C GLU A 288 1.80 3.24 10.75
N ILE A 289 2.55 3.22 9.66
CA ILE A 289 3.81 3.97 9.56
C ILE A 289 3.74 4.92 8.37
N LYS A 290 4.47 6.04 8.48
CA LYS A 290 4.64 7.00 7.37
C LYS A 290 6.11 7.29 7.19
N ALA A 291 6.55 7.31 5.92
CA ALA A 291 7.90 7.64 5.55
C ALA A 291 7.90 8.68 4.42
N ALA A 292 8.72 9.71 4.56
CA ALA A 292 8.93 10.70 3.48
C ALA A 292 9.71 10.03 2.33
N VAL A 293 9.19 10.14 1.12
CA VAL A 293 9.78 9.54 -0.08
C VAL A 293 10.51 10.60 -0.87
N ASN A 294 11.81 10.40 -1.09
CA ASN A 294 12.57 11.28 -1.97
C ASN A 294 12.40 10.83 -3.43
N VAL A 295 11.58 11.58 -4.17
CA VAL A 295 11.32 11.32 -5.58
C VAL A 295 12.17 12.26 -6.42
N PRO A 296 13.14 11.76 -7.20
CA PRO A 296 13.90 12.58 -8.13
C PRO A 296 13.01 13.22 -9.21
N GLU A 297 13.34 14.45 -9.61
CA GLU A 297 12.63 15.16 -10.66
C GLU A 297 12.51 14.32 -11.95
N GLY A 298 11.35 14.42 -12.62
CA GLY A 298 11.06 13.69 -13.86
C GLY A 298 10.29 12.39 -13.69
N ASN A 299 10.16 11.86 -12.48
CA ASN A 299 9.34 10.67 -12.22
C ASN A 299 7.90 11.07 -11.90
N LYS A 300 6.95 10.67 -12.74
CA LYS A 300 5.52 10.89 -12.50
C LYS A 300 4.94 9.74 -11.68
N ILE A 301 4.84 9.93 -10.38
CA ILE A 301 4.18 8.99 -9.47
C ILE A 301 2.73 9.43 -9.29
N ARG A 302 1.81 8.48 -9.28
CA ARG A 302 0.39 8.75 -9.00
C ARG A 302 0.07 8.39 -7.55
N SER A 303 -0.82 9.15 -6.94
CA SER A 303 -1.40 8.81 -5.64
C SER A 303 -2.06 7.43 -5.69
N GLY A 304 -1.92 6.66 -4.61
CA GLY A 304 -2.51 5.34 -4.49
C GLY A 304 -1.69 4.19 -5.09
N TYR A 305 -0.51 4.44 -5.68
CA TYR A 305 0.35 3.36 -6.16
C TYR A 305 0.78 2.46 -5.01
N SER A 306 0.63 1.14 -5.19
CA SER A 306 1.15 0.14 -4.26
C SER A 306 2.67 0.17 -4.24
N ALA A 307 3.24 0.08 -3.07
CA ALA A 307 4.67 0.11 -2.86
C ALA A 307 5.09 -0.86 -1.75
N ASN A 308 6.32 -1.37 -1.87
CA ASN A 308 6.98 -2.17 -0.86
C ASN A 308 8.17 -1.38 -0.31
N ALA A 309 8.20 -1.21 0.99
CA ALA A 309 9.27 -0.54 1.69
C ALA A 309 10.15 -1.58 2.40
N GLU A 310 11.41 -1.66 2.03
CA GLU A 310 12.42 -2.48 2.67
C GLU A 310 13.16 -1.64 3.72
N ILE A 311 13.11 -2.08 4.98
CA ILE A 311 13.78 -1.41 6.09
C ILE A 311 14.77 -2.35 6.76
N VAL A 312 15.93 -1.83 7.14
CA VAL A 312 16.98 -2.57 7.86
C VAL A 312 16.72 -2.44 9.36
N LEU A 313 16.28 -3.54 9.98
CA LEU A 313 16.01 -3.61 11.43
C LEU A 313 17.29 -3.73 12.24
N ALA A 314 18.26 -4.49 11.74
CA ALA A 314 19.56 -4.68 12.38
C ALA A 314 20.64 -4.97 11.36
N SER A 315 21.87 -4.58 11.64
CA SER A 315 23.01 -4.87 10.78
C SER A 315 24.22 -5.31 11.61
N ALA A 316 25.01 -6.22 11.04
CA ALA A 316 26.31 -6.61 11.59
C ALA A 316 27.33 -6.61 10.46
N LYS A 317 28.30 -5.71 10.52
CA LYS A 317 29.31 -5.51 9.48
C LYS A 317 30.57 -6.30 9.77
N ASN A 318 31.20 -6.83 8.70
CA ASN A 318 32.47 -7.53 8.76
C ASN A 318 32.46 -8.71 9.76
N VAL A 319 31.41 -9.53 9.73
CA VAL A 319 31.19 -10.65 10.65
C VAL A 319 31.34 -11.99 9.95
N LEU A 320 31.81 -13.02 10.70
CA LEU A 320 31.90 -14.37 10.18
C LEU A 320 30.50 -14.97 10.00
N THR A 321 30.22 -15.48 8.81
CA THR A 321 28.91 -15.99 8.42
C THR A 321 29.00 -17.40 7.86
N VAL A 322 27.94 -18.16 8.07
CA VAL A 322 27.66 -19.43 7.41
C VAL A 322 26.21 -19.47 6.95
N PRO A 323 25.86 -20.23 5.92
CA PRO A 323 24.47 -20.46 5.59
C PRO A 323 23.69 -21.03 6.79
N GLU A 324 22.50 -20.52 7.06
CA GLU A 324 21.68 -20.97 8.20
C GLU A 324 21.33 -22.46 8.08
N SER A 325 21.25 -22.98 6.86
CA SER A 325 21.05 -24.40 6.56
C SER A 325 22.18 -25.34 7.05
N ALA A 326 23.34 -24.79 7.41
CA ALA A 326 24.46 -25.53 7.99
C ALA A 326 24.44 -25.61 9.52
N ILE A 327 23.44 -24.98 10.14
CA ILE A 327 23.27 -24.88 11.59
C ILE A 327 22.25 -25.92 12.07
N GLU A 328 22.58 -26.58 13.17
CA GLU A 328 21.66 -27.44 13.92
C GLU A 328 21.24 -26.74 15.20
N PHE A 329 19.95 -26.45 15.33
CA PHE A 329 19.34 -25.90 16.55
C PHE A 329 18.89 -27.06 17.45
N SER A 330 19.38 -27.14 18.69
CA SER A 330 19.00 -28.17 19.65
C SER A 330 18.65 -27.52 21.00
N GLY A 331 17.37 -27.28 21.21
CA GLY A 331 16.88 -26.47 22.36
C GLY A 331 17.40 -25.04 22.29
N SER A 332 18.11 -24.60 23.32
CA SER A 332 18.75 -23.27 23.38
C SER A 332 20.17 -23.25 22.79
N ASP A 333 20.71 -24.40 22.44
CA ASP A 333 22.09 -24.53 21.96
C ASP A 333 22.14 -24.67 20.44
N THR A 334 23.20 -24.11 19.85
CA THR A 334 23.43 -24.10 18.41
C THR A 334 24.70 -24.85 18.09
N PHE A 335 24.65 -25.74 17.12
CA PHE A 335 25.75 -26.58 16.71
C PHE A 335 26.01 -26.52 15.22
N VAL A 336 27.26 -26.78 14.85
CA VAL A 336 27.71 -27.01 13.48
C VAL A 336 28.46 -28.32 13.40
N TYR A 337 28.51 -28.91 12.23
CA TYR A 337 29.33 -30.10 11.98
C TYR A 337 30.54 -29.71 11.16
N ILE A 338 31.72 -29.82 11.76
CA ILE A 338 32.98 -29.55 11.08
C ILE A 338 33.42 -30.75 10.30
N VAL A 339 33.74 -30.55 9.03
CA VAL A 339 34.22 -31.58 8.13
C VAL A 339 35.72 -31.76 8.34
N LYS A 340 36.13 -32.97 8.79
CA LYS A 340 37.51 -33.38 8.89
C LYS A 340 37.82 -34.44 7.84
N GLY A 341 39.01 -34.40 7.24
CA GLY A 341 39.42 -35.33 6.19
C GLY A 341 39.01 -34.89 4.79
N SER A 342 39.28 -35.73 3.79
CA SER A 342 38.96 -35.49 2.38
C SER A 342 38.59 -36.82 1.70
N GLY A 343 37.84 -36.76 0.61
CA GLY A 343 37.36 -37.93 -0.13
C GLY A 343 36.32 -38.75 0.64
N GLU A 344 36.45 -40.09 0.61
CA GLU A 344 35.50 -41.03 1.25
C GLU A 344 35.67 -41.14 2.78
N ASN A 345 36.79 -40.70 3.34
CA ASN A 345 37.10 -40.74 4.78
C ASN A 345 36.76 -39.44 5.52
N LYS A 346 35.64 -38.80 5.15
CA LYS A 346 35.16 -37.62 5.84
C LYS A 346 34.49 -37.96 7.16
N THR A 347 34.89 -37.26 8.24
CA THR A 347 34.24 -37.34 9.54
C THR A 347 33.64 -35.99 9.91
N TYR A 348 32.56 -36.03 10.67
CA TYR A 348 31.82 -34.86 11.06
C TYR A 348 31.90 -34.68 12.58
N GLU A 349 32.57 -33.61 13.02
CA GLU A 349 32.70 -33.28 14.45
C GLU A 349 31.62 -32.25 14.80
N ARG A 350 30.72 -32.61 15.72
CA ARG A 350 29.70 -31.70 16.23
C ARG A 350 30.38 -30.69 17.18
N ARG A 351 30.24 -29.39 16.86
CA ARG A 351 30.84 -28.31 17.65
C ARG A 351 29.76 -27.29 18.01
N LYS A 352 29.74 -26.91 19.30
CA LYS A 352 28.88 -25.86 19.78
C LYS A 352 29.39 -24.50 19.29
N VAL A 353 28.51 -23.66 18.80
CA VAL A 353 28.81 -22.30 18.33
C VAL A 353 27.85 -21.31 18.97
N THR A 354 28.28 -20.05 19.05
CA THR A 354 27.42 -18.96 19.45
C THR A 354 27.06 -18.16 18.22
N THR A 355 25.77 -18.09 17.95
CA THR A 355 25.23 -17.36 16.79
C THR A 355 24.85 -15.93 17.15
N GLY A 356 24.67 -15.09 16.13
CA GLY A 356 24.23 -13.71 16.27
C GLY A 356 23.05 -13.41 15.34
N LEU A 357 23.20 -12.34 14.55
CA LEU A 357 22.18 -11.90 13.61
C LEU A 357 22.02 -12.91 12.46
N SER A 358 20.78 -13.16 12.05
CA SER A 358 20.45 -13.92 10.85
C SER A 358 19.61 -13.05 9.89
N ASP A 359 19.82 -13.24 8.58
CA ASP A 359 19.00 -12.65 7.49
C ASP A 359 18.06 -13.69 6.86
N GLY A 360 17.97 -14.91 7.46
CA GLY A 360 17.18 -16.03 6.94
C GLY A 360 17.91 -16.88 5.89
N VAL A 361 19.05 -16.42 5.37
CA VAL A 361 19.93 -17.15 4.44
C VAL A 361 21.26 -17.46 5.10
N ASN A 362 21.87 -16.45 5.70
CA ASN A 362 23.14 -16.53 6.41
C ASN A 362 22.96 -16.12 7.88
N ILE A 363 23.75 -16.73 8.73
CA ILE A 363 23.76 -16.44 10.16
C ILE A 363 25.17 -16.07 10.62
N GLN A 364 25.23 -15.03 11.46
CA GLN A 364 26.47 -14.60 12.10
C GLN A 364 26.95 -15.63 13.11
N ILE A 365 28.23 -15.96 13.09
CA ILE A 365 28.92 -16.75 14.11
C ILE A 365 29.77 -15.81 14.97
N LYS A 366 29.41 -15.69 16.27
CA LYS A 366 30.16 -14.88 17.24
C LYS A 366 31.38 -15.63 17.80
N SER A 367 31.27 -16.96 17.98
CA SER A 367 32.37 -17.80 18.47
C SER A 367 32.17 -19.27 18.08
N GLY A 368 33.26 -20.04 18.11
CA GLY A 368 33.27 -21.49 17.87
C GLY A 368 33.70 -21.91 16.49
N LEU A 369 33.83 -20.99 15.51
CA LEU A 369 34.26 -21.27 14.13
C LEU A 369 35.39 -20.33 13.70
N SER A 370 36.19 -20.81 12.75
CA SER A 370 37.22 -20.04 12.05
C SER A 370 36.97 -20.01 10.57
N THR A 371 37.50 -19.02 9.85
CA THR A 371 37.46 -18.90 8.38
C THR A 371 38.12 -20.08 7.66
N LYS A 372 38.93 -20.90 8.35
CA LYS A 372 39.61 -22.07 7.78
C LYS A 372 38.82 -23.37 7.97
N ASP A 373 37.78 -23.36 8.78
CA ASP A 373 36.94 -24.54 9.03
C ASP A 373 36.08 -24.82 7.79
N ARG A 374 35.74 -26.07 7.57
CA ARG A 374 34.72 -26.49 6.60
C ARG A 374 33.52 -27.04 7.37
N VAL A 375 32.34 -26.50 7.06
CA VAL A 375 31.08 -26.82 7.75
C VAL A 375 30.21 -27.65 6.83
N ARG A 376 29.62 -28.71 7.39
CA ARG A 376 28.66 -29.58 6.70
C ARG A 376 27.36 -28.83 6.52
N GLY A 377 26.86 -28.77 5.31
CA GLY A 377 25.55 -28.25 4.95
C GLY A 377 24.45 -29.32 4.92
N PRO A 378 23.34 -29.05 4.26
CA PRO A 378 22.24 -29.98 4.06
C PRO A 378 22.70 -31.21 3.25
N LYS A 379 21.93 -32.29 3.37
CA LYS A 379 22.14 -33.50 2.59
C LYS A 379 21.91 -33.18 1.12
N LYS A 380 22.88 -33.55 0.27
CA LYS A 380 22.66 -33.51 -1.18
C LYS A 380 21.58 -34.54 -1.54
N VAL A 381 20.51 -34.07 -2.12
CA VAL A 381 19.55 -34.94 -2.80
C VAL A 381 20.29 -35.45 -4.03
N ALA A 382 20.47 -36.80 -4.15
CA ALA A 382 20.95 -37.37 -5.39
C ALA A 382 19.96 -36.90 -6.48
N ASP A 383 20.49 -36.26 -7.50
CA ASP A 383 19.74 -35.91 -8.71
C ASP A 383 19.38 -37.27 -9.35
N ASP A 384 18.16 -37.73 -9.10
CA ASP A 384 17.61 -38.93 -9.73
C ASP A 384 17.29 -38.49 -11.16
N GLY A 385 18.27 -38.68 -12.05
CA GLY A 385 18.20 -38.31 -13.46
C GLY A 385 17.01 -38.96 -14.15
N SER A 386 15.85 -38.46 -13.94
CA SER A 386 14.63 -38.72 -14.68
C SER A 386 14.17 -37.45 -15.38
N ASP A 387 15.01 -37.00 -16.33
CA ASP A 387 14.57 -36.22 -17.47
C ASP A 387 14.55 -37.17 -18.68
N GLU A 388 13.37 -37.71 -18.99
CA GLU A 388 12.91 -38.08 -20.32
C GLU A 388 11.42 -37.78 -20.45
#